data_48b19bdd697f8ca8caec269549ed71e0
#
_entry.id   48b19bdd697f8ca8caec269549ed71e0
#
_cell.length_a   1.000
_cell.length_b   1.000
_cell.length_c   1.000
_cell.angle_alpha   90.00
_cell.angle_beta   90.00
_cell.angle_gamma   90.00
#
_symmetry.space_group_name_H-M   'P 1'
#
loop_
_entity.id
_entity.type
_entity.pdbx_description
1 polymer ?
#
loop_
_entity_poly.entity_id
_entity_poly.type
_entity_poly.pdbx_seq_one_letter_code
_entity_poly.pdbx_strand_id
1 'polypeptide(L)'
;QPLWLRYVRYGSLETLTVALTLALLAQQLLQILAQLLGPDGDLYADKVKADQQALREEYARRLRERDLIPIAEARRARRGAAQHEPVVPLHTGRMVFPDFDVADAEPYIDWSFFFAAWGLKGRYPEILDHPEKGAEARKVFADAQALLARIRDERLLTLQGVAGIFPARSEGDDILVTDAKGREKRLPMLRNQTRGEENLSLADFIAPDGDWIGCFALTAGIGLKELAEKFRAGGDDYSAIMAKLLADRLTEAFAEAVHAFMRREMWGYETGTPPTPEQAVRGQYRGRRMAFGYPASPDHSLKREVFDLLSVEMTTGMKLTENYMIDPGEALCGLMFADAD
;
A
#
# COMPACT_ATOMS: atom_id res chain seq x y z
N GLN A 1 -16.27 -34.52 -29.63
CA GLN A 1 -16.60 -33.17 -29.17
C GLN A 1 -15.56 -32.77 -28.14
N PRO A 2 -14.96 -31.55 -28.23
CA PRO A 2 -13.94 -31.12 -27.29
C PRO A 2 -14.51 -31.03 -25.85
N LEU A 3 -13.71 -31.40 -24.85
CA LEU A 3 -14.07 -31.48 -23.43
C LEU A 3 -14.69 -30.17 -22.88
N TRP A 4 -14.33 -29.02 -23.43
CA TRP A 4 -14.84 -27.71 -23.02
C TRP A 4 -16.35 -27.50 -23.31
N LEU A 5 -16.91 -28.16 -24.32
CA LEU A 5 -18.35 -28.10 -24.65
C LEU A 5 -19.23 -28.81 -23.60
N ARG A 6 -18.67 -29.68 -22.75
CA ARG A 6 -19.41 -30.29 -21.63
C ARG A 6 -19.54 -29.34 -20.43
N TYR A 7 -18.63 -28.40 -20.25
CA TYR A 7 -18.67 -27.41 -19.16
C TYR A 7 -19.66 -26.26 -19.42
N VAL A 8 -19.92 -25.92 -20.68
CA VAL A 8 -20.90 -24.87 -21.08
C VAL A 8 -22.35 -25.20 -20.70
N ARG A 9 -22.65 -26.45 -20.37
CA ARG A 9 -24.03 -26.86 -20.03
C ARG A 9 -24.43 -26.67 -18.57
N TYR A 10 -23.48 -26.35 -17.66
CA TYR A 10 -23.71 -26.29 -16.21
C TYR A 10 -23.03 -25.09 -15.52
N GLY A 11 -22.47 -24.15 -16.24
CA GLY A 11 -21.73 -23.04 -15.66
C GLY A 11 -22.49 -21.71 -15.76
N SER A 12 -22.44 -20.94 -14.69
CA SER A 12 -22.83 -19.53 -14.67
C SER A 12 -21.96 -18.70 -15.63
N LEU A 13 -22.40 -17.50 -15.99
CA LEU A 13 -21.67 -16.55 -16.84
C LEU A 13 -20.19 -16.35 -16.38
N GLU A 14 -19.95 -16.50 -15.09
CA GLU A 14 -18.65 -16.37 -14.41
C GLU A 14 -17.69 -17.50 -14.78
N THR A 15 -18.18 -18.75 -14.80
CA THR A 15 -17.40 -19.90 -15.26
C THR A 15 -16.98 -19.75 -16.73
N LEU A 16 -17.81 -19.09 -17.53
CA LEU A 16 -17.52 -18.79 -18.92
C LEU A 16 -16.40 -17.74 -19.03
N THR A 17 -16.39 -16.73 -18.17
CA THR A 17 -15.37 -15.66 -18.19
C THR A 17 -14.01 -16.18 -17.76
N VAL A 18 -13.95 -16.99 -16.70
CA VAL A 18 -12.70 -17.64 -16.25
C VAL A 18 -12.21 -18.64 -17.29
N ALA A 19 -13.10 -19.45 -17.87
CA ALA A 19 -12.75 -20.37 -18.93
C ALA A 19 -12.26 -19.65 -20.20
N LEU A 20 -12.85 -18.50 -20.55
CA LEU A 20 -12.39 -17.65 -21.65
C LEU A 20 -11.03 -17.02 -21.37
N THR A 21 -10.81 -16.52 -20.14
CA THR A 21 -9.51 -15.93 -19.76
C THR A 21 -8.41 -16.99 -19.76
N LEU A 22 -8.67 -18.17 -19.19
CA LEU A 22 -7.74 -19.30 -19.25
C LEU A 22 -7.50 -19.78 -20.67
N ALA A 23 -8.55 -19.80 -21.51
CA ALA A 23 -8.42 -20.15 -22.91
C ALA A 23 -7.59 -19.12 -23.70
N LEU A 24 -7.74 -17.83 -23.43
CA LEU A 24 -6.93 -16.75 -24.03
C LEU A 24 -5.47 -16.83 -23.59
N LEU A 25 -5.20 -17.07 -22.29
CA LEU A 25 -3.84 -17.28 -21.78
C LEU A 25 -3.21 -18.53 -22.37
N ALA A 26 -3.95 -19.65 -22.45
CA ALA A 26 -3.51 -20.87 -23.09
C ALA A 26 -3.25 -20.67 -24.58
N GLN A 27 -4.10 -19.89 -25.26
CA GLN A 27 -3.92 -19.55 -26.67
C GLN A 27 -2.66 -18.69 -26.90
N GLN A 28 -2.39 -17.71 -26.04
CA GLN A 28 -1.16 -16.92 -26.09
C GLN A 28 0.09 -17.78 -25.86
N LEU A 29 0.06 -18.68 -24.86
CA LEU A 29 1.14 -19.63 -24.60
C LEU A 29 1.35 -20.58 -25.80
N LEU A 30 0.28 -21.10 -26.39
CA LEU A 30 0.36 -21.95 -27.59
C LEU A 30 0.92 -21.19 -28.77
N GLN A 31 0.56 -19.92 -28.96
CA GLN A 31 1.12 -19.07 -30.02
C GLN A 31 2.63 -18.84 -29.83
N ILE A 32 3.08 -18.54 -28.60
CA ILE A 32 4.50 -18.38 -28.28
C ILE A 32 5.24 -19.70 -28.52
N LEU A 33 4.70 -20.83 -28.05
CA LEU A 33 5.27 -22.16 -28.26
C LEU A 33 5.31 -22.52 -29.78
N ALA A 34 4.25 -22.22 -30.53
CA ALA A 34 4.21 -22.46 -31.95
C ALA A 34 5.26 -21.63 -32.72
N GLN A 35 5.48 -20.38 -32.28
CA GLN A 35 6.53 -19.53 -32.86
C GLN A 35 7.93 -20.05 -32.50
N LEU A 36 8.17 -20.47 -31.25
CA LEU A 36 9.46 -20.97 -30.81
C LEU A 36 9.81 -22.34 -31.40
N LEU A 37 8.84 -23.21 -31.60
CA LEU A 37 9.02 -24.58 -32.11
C LEU A 37 8.82 -24.68 -33.64
N GLY A 38 8.40 -23.58 -34.26
CA GLY A 38 8.19 -23.48 -35.71
C GLY A 38 9.50 -23.32 -36.47
N PRO A 39 9.44 -23.33 -37.85
CA PRO A 39 10.62 -23.20 -38.69
C PRO A 39 11.38 -21.89 -38.49
N ASP A 40 10.72 -20.84 -38.01
CA ASP A 40 11.29 -19.53 -37.72
C ASP A 40 11.57 -19.30 -36.19
N GLY A 41 11.65 -20.38 -35.40
CA GLY A 41 11.80 -20.31 -33.95
C GLY A 41 13.02 -19.55 -33.47
N ASP A 42 14.17 -19.77 -34.17
CA ASP A 42 15.40 -19.02 -33.86
C ASP A 42 15.25 -17.53 -34.18
N LEU A 43 14.60 -17.20 -35.30
CA LEU A 43 14.34 -15.80 -35.68
C LEU A 43 13.42 -15.11 -34.67
N TYR A 44 12.40 -15.81 -34.18
CA TYR A 44 11.51 -15.31 -33.13
C TYR A 44 12.26 -15.11 -31.80
N ALA A 45 13.08 -16.08 -31.38
CA ALA A 45 13.89 -15.97 -30.20
C ALA A 45 14.87 -14.81 -30.26
N ASP A 46 15.52 -14.60 -31.39
CA ASP A 46 16.45 -13.49 -31.63
C ASP A 46 15.72 -12.13 -31.62
N LYS A 47 14.52 -12.06 -32.21
CA LYS A 47 13.67 -10.87 -32.12
C LYS A 47 13.33 -10.54 -30.66
N VAL A 48 12.88 -11.51 -29.86
CA VAL A 48 12.56 -11.31 -28.44
C VAL A 48 13.79 -10.84 -27.66
N LYS A 49 14.98 -11.41 -27.91
CA LYS A 49 16.24 -10.95 -27.30
C LYS A 49 16.57 -9.51 -27.70
N ALA A 50 16.41 -9.17 -28.98
CA ALA A 50 16.64 -7.81 -29.48
C ALA A 50 15.68 -6.79 -28.84
N ASP A 51 14.37 -7.12 -28.73
CA ASP A 51 13.39 -6.29 -28.08
C ASP A 51 13.69 -6.09 -26.58
N GLN A 52 14.12 -7.16 -25.88
CA GLN A 52 14.56 -7.08 -24.49
C GLN A 52 15.82 -6.22 -24.33
N GLN A 53 16.77 -6.34 -25.26
CA GLN A 53 17.97 -5.54 -25.24
C GLN A 53 17.66 -4.06 -25.48
N ALA A 54 16.80 -3.74 -26.44
CA ALA A 54 16.33 -2.38 -26.71
C ALA A 54 15.63 -1.76 -25.48
N LEU A 55 14.78 -2.52 -24.76
CA LEU A 55 14.17 -2.08 -23.52
C LEU A 55 15.20 -1.80 -22.41
N ARG A 56 16.24 -2.65 -22.28
CA ARG A 56 17.33 -2.44 -21.31
C ARG A 56 18.14 -1.18 -21.66
N GLU A 57 18.45 -0.97 -22.93
CA GLU A 57 19.18 0.21 -23.39
C GLU A 57 18.36 1.49 -23.20
N GLU A 58 17.09 1.46 -23.50
CA GLU A 58 16.19 2.60 -23.25
C GLU A 58 16.08 2.90 -21.75
N TYR A 59 15.93 1.87 -20.91
CA TYR A 59 15.91 2.05 -19.46
C TYR A 59 17.23 2.63 -18.94
N ALA A 60 18.38 2.10 -19.41
CA ALA A 60 19.69 2.61 -19.06
C ALA A 60 19.91 4.05 -19.56
N ARG A 61 19.34 4.42 -20.73
CA ARG A 61 19.35 5.78 -21.25
C ARG A 61 18.54 6.71 -20.33
N ARG A 62 17.28 6.33 -19.99
CA ARG A 62 16.43 7.10 -19.09
C ARG A 62 17.06 7.30 -17.72
N LEU A 63 17.78 6.29 -17.20
CA LEU A 63 18.53 6.43 -15.95
C LEU A 63 19.69 7.42 -16.06
N ARG A 64 20.40 7.46 -17.19
CA ARG A 64 21.48 8.43 -17.43
C ARG A 64 20.97 9.84 -17.70
N GLU A 65 19.78 9.97 -18.29
CA GLU A 65 19.11 11.24 -18.57
C GLU A 65 18.45 11.85 -17.33
N ARG A 66 18.39 11.13 -16.19
CA ARG A 66 17.99 11.73 -14.94
C ARG A 66 19.00 12.81 -14.57
N ASP A 67 18.54 14.04 -14.56
CA ASP A 67 19.37 15.19 -14.16
C ASP A 67 19.49 15.20 -12.63
N LEU A 68 20.44 14.43 -12.12
CA LEU A 68 20.72 14.30 -10.70
C LEU A 68 21.88 15.19 -10.32
N ILE A 69 21.74 15.88 -9.20
CA ILE A 69 22.84 16.59 -8.55
C ILE A 69 23.61 15.67 -7.59
N PRO A 70 24.89 15.98 -7.33
CA PRO A 70 25.66 15.26 -6.31
C PRO A 70 24.97 15.32 -4.94
N ILE A 71 25.03 14.23 -4.16
CA ILE A 71 24.41 14.15 -2.82
C ILE A 71 24.88 15.28 -1.89
N ALA A 72 26.14 15.70 -1.98
CA ALA A 72 26.66 16.82 -1.20
C ALA A 72 26.00 18.16 -1.56
N GLU A 73 25.59 18.35 -2.82
CA GLU A 73 24.84 19.50 -3.27
C GLU A 73 23.38 19.44 -2.80
N ALA A 74 22.74 18.28 -2.95
CA ALA A 74 21.38 18.04 -2.44
C ALA A 74 21.29 18.26 -0.91
N ARG A 75 22.29 17.83 -0.15
CA ARG A 75 22.40 18.08 1.29
C ARG A 75 22.53 19.55 1.64
N ARG A 76 23.23 20.34 0.82
CA ARG A 76 23.34 21.81 1.03
C ARG A 76 22.03 22.53 0.69
N ALA A 77 21.30 22.03 -0.30
CA ALA A 77 20.00 22.57 -0.72
C ALA A 77 18.84 22.08 0.14
N ARG A 78 19.11 21.21 1.14
CA ARG A 78 18.08 20.69 2.03
C ARG A 78 17.25 21.81 2.64
N ARG A 79 15.95 21.61 2.77
CA ARG A 79 15.09 22.41 3.63
C ARG A 79 15.73 22.41 5.02
N GLY A 80 15.94 23.59 5.61
CA GLY A 80 16.57 23.67 6.93
C GLY A 80 15.81 22.75 7.89
N ALA A 81 16.53 21.85 8.55
CA ALA A 81 15.94 20.92 9.50
C ALA A 81 15.04 21.71 10.47
N ALA A 82 13.77 21.44 10.37
CA ALA A 82 12.70 21.96 11.19
C ALA A 82 12.82 23.44 11.60
N GLN A 83 12.26 24.31 10.79
CA GLN A 83 11.86 25.64 11.26
C GLN A 83 10.56 25.57 12.09
N HIS A 84 10.04 24.34 12.36
CA HIS A 84 8.86 24.14 13.18
C HIS A 84 9.27 23.79 14.63
N GLU A 85 8.46 24.22 15.57
CA GLU A 85 8.59 23.76 16.96
C GLU A 85 8.09 22.31 17.05
N PRO A 86 8.88 21.38 17.63
CA PRO A 86 8.46 20.00 17.83
C PRO A 86 7.13 19.91 18.58
N VAL A 87 6.22 19.11 18.07
CA VAL A 87 4.93 18.90 18.74
C VAL A 87 5.09 17.81 19.80
N VAL A 88 5.08 18.23 21.05
CA VAL A 88 5.12 17.31 22.19
C VAL A 88 3.80 16.52 22.25
N PRO A 89 3.83 15.18 22.13
CA PRO A 89 2.61 14.38 22.15
C PRO A 89 1.98 14.34 23.54
N LEU A 90 0.65 14.21 23.59
CA LEU A 90 -0.11 14.00 24.82
C LEU A 90 0.23 12.64 25.44
N HIS A 91 0.41 11.63 24.59
CA HIS A 91 0.72 10.26 24.98
C HIS A 91 1.83 9.70 24.11
N THR A 92 2.79 9.02 24.73
CA THR A 92 3.91 8.34 24.06
C THR A 92 3.82 6.83 24.25
N GLY A 93 4.65 6.09 23.50
CA GLY A 93 4.67 4.64 23.54
C GLY A 93 3.68 4.02 22.56
N ARG A 94 3.32 2.76 22.80
CA ARG A 94 2.58 1.91 21.87
C ARG A 94 1.09 1.86 22.20
N MET A 95 0.27 1.92 21.16
CA MET A 95 -1.16 1.61 21.16
C MET A 95 -1.41 0.38 20.30
N VAL A 96 -2.06 -0.64 20.85
CA VAL A 96 -2.39 -1.88 20.15
C VAL A 96 -3.87 -1.85 19.77
N PHE A 97 -4.15 -2.24 18.53
CA PHE A 97 -5.50 -2.39 17.97
C PHE A 97 -5.71 -3.88 17.68
N PRO A 98 -6.20 -4.67 18.65
CA PRO A 98 -6.28 -6.13 18.49
C PRO A 98 -7.43 -6.58 17.59
N ASP A 99 -8.49 -5.78 17.48
CA ASP A 99 -9.71 -6.03 16.68
C ASP A 99 -10.37 -4.67 16.41
N PHE A 100 -9.83 -3.93 15.44
CA PHE A 100 -10.37 -2.61 15.07
C PHE A 100 -11.66 -2.80 14.28
N ASP A 101 -12.70 -2.02 14.57
CA ASP A 101 -13.99 -2.18 13.91
C ASP A 101 -13.91 -1.79 12.42
N VAL A 102 -14.38 -2.68 11.58
CA VAL A 102 -14.50 -2.44 10.13
C VAL A 102 -15.37 -1.21 9.86
N ALA A 103 -16.42 -0.99 10.67
CA ALA A 103 -17.32 0.16 10.53
C ALA A 103 -16.59 1.51 10.74
N ASP A 104 -15.55 1.54 11.58
CA ASP A 104 -14.75 2.74 11.81
C ASP A 104 -13.71 2.97 10.70
N ALA A 105 -13.29 1.92 10.00
CA ALA A 105 -12.38 2.03 8.85
C ALA A 105 -13.12 2.29 7.54
N GLU A 106 -14.29 1.69 7.34
CA GLU A 106 -15.09 1.74 6.10
C GLU A 106 -15.24 3.15 5.49
N PRO A 107 -15.50 4.23 6.28
CA PRO A 107 -15.65 5.59 5.73
C PRO A 107 -14.38 6.11 5.02
N TYR A 108 -13.21 5.57 5.32
CA TYR A 108 -11.92 5.97 4.74
C TYR A 108 -11.53 5.16 3.51
N ILE A 109 -12.39 4.29 2.98
CA ILE A 109 -12.09 3.52 1.76
C ILE A 109 -12.02 4.47 0.55
N ASP A 110 -10.87 4.49 -0.13
CA ASP A 110 -10.75 5.16 -1.43
C ASP A 110 -11.30 4.26 -2.54
N TRP A 111 -12.56 4.53 -2.89
CA TRP A 111 -13.25 3.80 -3.95
C TRP A 111 -12.68 4.07 -5.35
N SER A 112 -11.99 5.19 -5.58
CA SER A 112 -11.32 5.44 -6.86
C SER A 112 -10.18 4.44 -7.09
N PHE A 113 -9.38 4.15 -6.06
CA PHE A 113 -8.36 3.12 -6.13
C PHE A 113 -8.94 1.71 -6.22
N PHE A 114 -10.07 1.43 -5.56
CA PHE A 114 -10.79 0.18 -5.72
C PHE A 114 -11.17 -0.06 -7.20
N PHE A 115 -11.81 0.92 -7.84
CA PHE A 115 -12.19 0.82 -9.25
C PHE A 115 -10.97 0.70 -10.17
N ALA A 116 -9.91 1.46 -9.92
CA ALA A 116 -8.68 1.38 -10.70
C ALA A 116 -8.03 -0.02 -10.63
N ALA A 117 -7.99 -0.63 -9.45
CA ALA A 117 -7.47 -1.99 -9.25
C ALA A 117 -8.37 -3.06 -9.89
N TRP A 118 -9.68 -2.81 -9.98
CA TRP A 118 -10.63 -3.65 -10.72
C TRP A 118 -10.53 -3.47 -12.26
N GLY A 119 -9.69 -2.54 -12.73
CA GLY A 119 -9.53 -2.23 -14.15
C GLY A 119 -10.48 -1.17 -14.70
N LEU A 120 -11.33 -0.60 -13.87
CA LEU A 120 -12.28 0.47 -14.20
C LEU A 120 -11.65 1.83 -13.89
N LYS A 121 -11.04 2.49 -14.89
CA LYS A 121 -10.41 3.80 -14.72
C LYS A 121 -11.48 4.90 -14.66
N GLY A 122 -11.53 5.61 -13.54
CA GLY A 122 -12.41 6.75 -13.30
C GLY A 122 -12.36 7.16 -11.84
N ARG A 123 -12.88 8.35 -11.51
CA ARG A 123 -12.95 8.85 -10.15
C ARG A 123 -14.30 8.50 -9.52
N TYR A 124 -14.30 8.10 -8.28
CA TYR A 124 -15.53 7.93 -7.50
C TYR A 124 -15.94 9.29 -6.90
N PRO A 125 -17.23 9.65 -6.93
CA PRO A 125 -18.39 8.86 -7.40
C PRO A 125 -18.69 8.97 -8.91
N GLU A 126 -18.05 9.87 -9.65
CA GLU A 126 -18.38 10.22 -11.04
C GLU A 126 -18.34 9.02 -12.00
N ILE A 127 -17.50 8.00 -11.70
CA ILE A 127 -17.41 6.77 -12.51
C ILE A 127 -18.75 6.03 -12.60
N LEU A 128 -19.60 6.15 -11.57
CA LEU A 128 -20.90 5.48 -11.53
C LEU A 128 -21.86 6.02 -12.61
N ASP A 129 -21.67 7.27 -13.04
CA ASP A 129 -22.48 7.92 -14.06
C ASP A 129 -21.79 7.99 -15.43
N HIS A 130 -20.64 7.30 -15.57
CA HIS A 130 -19.91 7.29 -16.83
C HIS A 130 -20.74 6.59 -17.94
N PRO A 131 -20.90 7.18 -19.15
CA PRO A 131 -21.80 6.66 -20.19
C PRO A 131 -21.51 5.20 -20.59
N GLU A 132 -20.24 4.81 -20.69
CA GLU A 132 -19.84 3.48 -21.16
C GLU A 132 -19.56 2.51 -20.01
N LYS A 133 -19.02 3.00 -18.88
CA LYS A 133 -18.51 2.17 -17.76
C LYS A 133 -19.45 2.18 -16.55
N GLY A 134 -20.36 3.14 -16.47
CA GLY A 134 -21.18 3.36 -15.27
C GLY A 134 -22.04 2.17 -14.89
N ALA A 135 -22.59 1.44 -15.86
CA ALA A 135 -23.38 0.25 -15.58
C ALA A 135 -22.57 -0.86 -14.91
N GLU A 136 -21.35 -1.12 -15.41
CA GLU A 136 -20.41 -2.08 -14.84
C GLU A 136 -19.90 -1.60 -13.48
N ALA A 137 -19.51 -0.31 -13.37
CA ALA A 137 -19.05 0.27 -12.10
C ALA A 137 -20.10 0.16 -11.00
N ARG A 138 -21.38 0.46 -11.27
CA ARG A 138 -22.46 0.28 -10.30
C ARG A 138 -22.65 -1.17 -9.87
N LYS A 139 -22.54 -2.12 -10.81
CA LYS A 139 -22.62 -3.55 -10.47
C LYS A 139 -21.50 -3.97 -9.55
N VAL A 140 -20.24 -3.70 -9.94
CA VAL A 140 -19.04 -4.04 -9.16
C VAL A 140 -19.08 -3.35 -7.78
N PHE A 141 -19.54 -2.11 -7.71
CA PHE A 141 -19.70 -1.38 -6.46
C PHE A 141 -20.74 -2.04 -5.54
N ALA A 142 -21.89 -2.43 -6.09
CA ALA A 142 -22.93 -3.10 -5.31
C ALA A 142 -22.45 -4.46 -4.76
N ASP A 143 -21.73 -5.23 -5.59
CA ASP A 143 -21.14 -6.51 -5.17
C ASP A 143 -20.08 -6.30 -4.07
N ALA A 144 -19.24 -5.28 -4.22
CA ALA A 144 -18.22 -4.91 -3.22
C ALA A 144 -18.86 -4.48 -1.89
N GLN A 145 -19.91 -3.64 -1.94
CA GLN A 145 -20.65 -3.21 -0.75
C GLN A 145 -21.34 -4.39 -0.04
N ALA A 146 -21.92 -5.31 -0.80
CA ALA A 146 -22.55 -6.51 -0.23
C ALA A 146 -21.51 -7.41 0.47
N LEU A 147 -20.34 -7.62 -0.15
CA LEU A 147 -19.28 -8.40 0.48
C LEU A 147 -18.66 -7.66 1.68
N LEU A 148 -18.49 -6.34 1.62
CA LEU A 148 -17.98 -5.53 2.73
C LEU A 148 -18.92 -5.60 3.93
N ALA A 149 -20.23 -5.48 3.71
CA ALA A 149 -21.25 -5.67 4.76
C ALA A 149 -21.13 -7.06 5.42
N ARG A 150 -20.95 -8.11 4.62
CA ARG A 150 -20.71 -9.46 5.15
C ARG A 150 -19.41 -9.56 5.93
N ILE A 151 -18.32 -8.96 5.42
CA ILE A 151 -17.03 -8.94 6.12
C ILE A 151 -17.21 -8.33 7.51
N ARG A 152 -17.92 -7.22 7.63
CA ARG A 152 -18.22 -6.53 8.88
C ARG A 152 -19.16 -7.36 9.78
N ASP A 153 -20.32 -7.75 9.27
CA ASP A 153 -21.40 -8.32 10.07
C ASP A 153 -21.09 -9.77 10.50
N GLU A 154 -20.40 -10.55 9.65
CA GLU A 154 -19.99 -11.93 9.91
C GLU A 154 -18.57 -12.01 10.51
N ARG A 155 -17.87 -10.87 10.66
CA ARG A 155 -16.46 -10.78 11.15
C ARG A 155 -15.51 -11.69 10.36
N LEU A 156 -15.59 -11.64 9.05
CA LEU A 156 -14.82 -12.52 8.17
C LEU A 156 -13.35 -12.13 8.06
N LEU A 157 -13.02 -10.87 8.33
CA LEU A 157 -11.65 -10.35 8.43
C LEU A 157 -11.47 -9.64 9.77
N THR A 158 -10.24 -9.70 10.32
CA THR A 158 -9.86 -8.93 11.50
C THR A 158 -8.89 -7.83 11.11
N LEU A 159 -9.22 -6.59 11.46
CA LEU A 159 -8.34 -5.44 11.34
C LEU A 159 -7.48 -5.36 12.62
N GLN A 160 -6.19 -5.57 12.47
CA GLN A 160 -5.28 -5.65 13.61
C GLN A 160 -4.02 -4.84 13.37
N GLY A 161 -3.47 -4.25 14.43
CA GLY A 161 -2.24 -3.51 14.29
C GLY A 161 -1.71 -2.89 15.56
N VAL A 162 -0.62 -2.18 15.41
CA VAL A 162 0.02 -1.41 16.47
C VAL A 162 0.59 -0.12 15.89
N ALA A 163 0.41 0.97 16.62
CA ALA A 163 1.05 2.24 16.34
C ALA A 163 1.70 2.79 17.62
N GLY A 164 2.59 3.75 17.49
CA GLY A 164 3.19 4.37 18.67
C GLY A 164 3.98 5.62 18.35
N ILE A 165 4.22 6.45 19.35
CA ILE A 165 5.00 7.69 19.24
C ILE A 165 6.24 7.54 20.13
N PHE A 166 7.39 7.88 19.55
CA PHE A 166 8.71 7.72 20.17
C PHE A 166 9.51 9.02 20.07
N PRO A 167 10.39 9.31 21.05
CA PRO A 167 11.36 10.38 20.90
C PRO A 167 12.26 10.12 19.69
N ALA A 168 12.52 11.18 18.92
CA ALA A 168 13.37 11.09 17.74
C ALA A 168 14.21 12.37 17.58
N ARG A 169 15.27 12.29 16.77
CA ARG A 169 16.05 13.43 16.29
C ARG A 169 16.62 13.12 14.92
N SER A 170 16.87 14.14 14.12
CA SER A 170 17.58 13.94 12.87
C SER A 170 19.08 14.13 13.03
N GLU A 171 19.86 13.33 12.28
CA GLU A 171 21.30 13.45 12.18
C GLU A 171 21.72 13.28 10.71
N GLY A 172 21.91 14.40 10.02
CA GLY A 172 22.12 14.38 8.58
C GLY A 172 20.87 13.93 7.82
N ASP A 173 20.97 12.81 7.11
CA ASP A 173 19.82 12.20 6.41
C ASP A 173 19.23 11.00 7.19
N ASP A 174 19.66 10.79 8.43
CA ASP A 174 19.15 9.71 9.28
C ASP A 174 18.18 10.22 10.33
N ILE A 175 17.21 9.39 10.70
CA ILE A 175 16.35 9.59 11.87
C ILE A 175 16.82 8.61 12.96
N LEU A 176 17.11 9.15 14.14
CA LEU A 176 17.44 8.37 15.32
C LEU A 176 16.20 8.31 16.22
N VAL A 177 15.73 7.11 16.50
CA VAL A 177 14.51 6.86 17.29
C VAL A 177 14.89 6.18 18.59
N THR A 178 14.43 6.71 19.72
CA THR A 178 14.71 6.15 21.04
C THR A 178 13.60 5.18 21.45
N ASP A 179 13.94 3.93 21.69
CA ASP A 179 13.00 2.91 22.15
C ASP A 179 12.63 3.07 23.65
N ALA A 180 11.66 2.30 24.12
CA ALA A 180 11.21 2.31 25.51
C ALA A 180 12.31 1.91 26.55
N LYS A 181 13.44 1.36 26.09
CA LYS A 181 14.60 1.01 26.92
C LYS A 181 15.72 2.06 26.85
N GLY A 182 15.48 3.18 26.16
CA GLY A 182 16.46 4.24 25.97
C GLY A 182 17.54 3.92 24.92
N ARG A 183 17.35 2.93 24.06
CA ARG A 183 18.30 2.58 23.01
C ARG A 183 17.92 3.33 21.72
N GLU A 184 18.91 3.90 21.06
CA GLU A 184 18.71 4.55 19.77
C GLU A 184 18.73 3.52 18.64
N LYS A 185 17.75 3.64 17.75
CA LYS A 185 17.67 2.94 16.48
C LYS A 185 17.83 3.94 15.34
N ARG A 186 18.67 3.62 14.37
CA ARG A 186 18.96 4.48 13.22
C ARG A 186 18.14 4.05 12.03
N LEU A 187 17.39 4.98 11.47
CA LEU A 187 16.62 4.84 10.23
C LEU A 187 17.25 5.71 9.16
N PRO A 188 18.11 5.16 8.28
CA PRO A 188 18.65 5.92 7.16
C PRO A 188 17.56 6.30 6.17
N MET A 189 17.46 7.59 5.83
CA MET A 189 16.48 8.10 4.88
C MET A 189 17.17 8.53 3.58
N LEU A 190 16.54 8.23 2.46
CA LEU A 190 17.03 8.69 1.17
C LEU A 190 16.73 10.17 0.99
N ARG A 191 17.62 10.86 0.26
CA ARG A 191 17.42 12.25 -0.15
C ARG A 191 17.16 12.33 -1.65
N ASN A 192 16.15 13.10 -2.05
CA ASN A 192 15.91 13.41 -3.46
C ASN A 192 17.10 14.19 -4.05
N GLN A 193 17.61 13.71 -5.18
CA GLN A 193 18.75 14.32 -5.89
C GLN A 193 18.33 14.88 -7.27
N THR A 194 17.05 14.94 -7.58
CA THR A 194 16.58 15.49 -8.86
C THR A 194 16.86 16.99 -8.91
N ARG A 195 17.53 17.45 -9.99
CA ARG A 195 17.81 18.87 -10.20
C ARG A 195 16.50 19.63 -10.42
N GLY A 196 16.38 20.82 -9.79
CA GLY A 196 15.22 21.68 -9.93
C GLY A 196 13.99 21.25 -9.13
N GLU A 197 14.08 20.14 -8.37
CA GLU A 197 13.09 19.73 -7.38
C GLU A 197 13.57 20.05 -5.96
N GLU A 198 12.64 19.99 -5.00
CA GLU A 198 13.01 20.01 -3.59
C GLU A 198 13.82 18.75 -3.25
N ASN A 199 15.04 18.94 -2.78
CA ASN A 199 15.93 17.85 -2.41
C ASN A 199 15.61 17.34 -1.00
N LEU A 200 14.34 16.94 -0.78
CA LEU A 200 13.83 16.48 0.51
C LEU A 200 14.34 15.09 0.90
N SER A 201 14.51 14.90 2.20
CA SER A 201 14.61 13.62 2.89
C SER A 201 13.55 13.57 3.98
N LEU A 202 13.06 12.38 4.35
CA LEU A 202 12.14 12.25 5.48
C LEU A 202 12.77 12.71 6.80
N ALA A 203 14.11 12.70 6.91
CA ALA A 203 14.82 13.23 8.07
C ALA A 203 14.64 14.76 8.25
N ASP A 204 14.28 15.48 7.18
CA ASP A 204 14.07 16.92 7.25
C ASP A 204 12.77 17.29 8.01
N PHE A 205 11.87 16.33 8.23
CA PHE A 205 10.65 16.50 9.03
C PHE A 205 10.83 16.24 10.54
N ILE A 206 12.07 15.97 10.99
CA ILE A 206 12.41 15.72 12.38
C ILE A 206 13.47 16.74 12.83
N ALA A 207 13.23 17.43 13.93
CA ALA A 207 14.16 18.40 14.48
C ALA A 207 15.46 17.73 14.99
N PRO A 208 16.64 18.35 14.78
CA PRO A 208 17.91 17.77 15.19
C PRO A 208 18.12 17.78 16.70
N ASP A 209 17.53 18.75 17.41
CA ASP A 209 17.70 18.94 18.86
C ASP A 209 16.68 18.16 19.69
N GLY A 210 15.82 17.38 19.05
CA GLY A 210 14.80 16.54 19.68
C GLY A 210 13.40 16.80 19.14
N ASP A 211 12.69 15.72 18.84
CA ASP A 211 11.35 15.70 18.25
C ASP A 211 10.67 14.37 18.57
N TRP A 212 9.57 14.09 17.87
CA TRP A 212 8.79 12.87 18.01
C TRP A 212 8.43 12.29 16.66
N ILE A 213 8.46 10.96 16.57
CA ILE A 213 8.06 10.23 15.35
C ILE A 213 7.01 9.20 15.70
N GLY A 214 5.98 9.10 14.85
CA GLY A 214 5.03 8.00 14.89
C GLY A 214 5.51 6.83 14.04
N CYS A 215 5.26 5.62 14.52
CA CYS A 215 5.49 4.38 13.77
C CYS A 215 4.20 3.57 13.77
N PHE A 216 3.95 2.80 12.71
CA PHE A 216 2.77 1.93 12.63
C PHE A 216 3.05 0.65 11.84
N ALA A 217 2.32 -0.41 12.18
CA ALA A 217 2.17 -1.63 11.40
C ALA A 217 0.74 -2.15 11.57
N LEU A 218 0.00 -2.29 10.46
CA LEU A 218 -1.44 -2.53 10.42
C LEU A 218 -1.76 -3.53 9.33
N THR A 219 -2.79 -4.36 9.52
CA THR A 219 -3.30 -5.31 8.53
C THR A 219 -4.81 -5.48 8.61
N ALA A 220 -5.45 -5.71 7.48
CA ALA A 220 -6.81 -6.24 7.36
C ALA A 220 -6.81 -7.65 6.71
N GLY A 221 -5.63 -8.28 6.60
CA GLY A 221 -5.47 -9.56 5.93
C GLY A 221 -5.73 -10.80 6.79
N ILE A 222 -6.03 -10.63 8.09
CA ILE A 222 -6.28 -11.78 8.99
C ILE A 222 -7.65 -12.36 8.67
N GLY A 223 -7.68 -13.67 8.36
CA GLY A 223 -8.88 -14.38 7.89
C GLY A 223 -9.08 -14.37 6.37
N LEU A 224 -8.31 -13.55 5.62
CA LEU A 224 -8.46 -13.42 4.17
C LEU A 224 -8.14 -14.72 3.42
N LYS A 225 -7.10 -15.43 3.84
CA LYS A 225 -6.71 -16.68 3.20
C LYS A 225 -7.84 -17.70 3.24
N GLU A 226 -8.40 -17.91 4.41
CA GLU A 226 -9.51 -18.84 4.66
C GLU A 226 -10.77 -18.41 3.89
N LEU A 227 -11.08 -17.12 3.88
CA LEU A 227 -12.20 -16.56 3.14
C LEU A 227 -12.04 -16.78 1.63
N ALA A 228 -10.89 -16.45 1.08
CA ALA A 228 -10.61 -16.63 -0.35
C ALA A 228 -10.61 -18.11 -0.77
N GLU A 229 -10.06 -19.00 0.07
CA GLU A 229 -10.08 -20.44 -0.17
C GLU A 229 -11.52 -20.99 -0.13
N LYS A 230 -12.37 -20.52 0.79
CA LYS A 230 -13.80 -20.88 0.86
C LYS A 230 -14.54 -20.50 -0.43
N PHE A 231 -14.31 -19.30 -0.96
CA PHE A 231 -14.91 -18.86 -2.24
C PHE A 231 -14.42 -19.75 -3.39
N ARG A 232 -13.12 -19.97 -3.51
CA ARG A 232 -12.54 -20.83 -4.58
C ARG A 232 -13.06 -22.27 -4.51
N ALA A 233 -13.18 -22.84 -3.32
CA ALA A 233 -13.74 -24.18 -3.15
C ALA A 233 -15.21 -24.25 -3.59
N GLY A 234 -15.95 -23.14 -3.51
CA GLY A 234 -17.28 -23.00 -4.05
C GLY A 234 -17.33 -22.69 -5.56
N GLY A 235 -16.17 -22.55 -6.23
CA GLY A 235 -16.09 -22.15 -7.64
C GLY A 235 -16.31 -20.64 -7.89
N ASP A 236 -16.22 -19.82 -6.84
CA ASP A 236 -16.45 -18.37 -6.88
C ASP A 236 -15.11 -17.59 -6.79
N ASP A 237 -14.36 -17.62 -7.90
CA ASP A 237 -13.09 -16.86 -8.00
C ASP A 237 -13.33 -15.34 -8.00
N TYR A 238 -14.51 -14.90 -8.46
CA TYR A 238 -14.90 -13.48 -8.47
C TYR A 238 -14.91 -12.92 -7.05
N SER A 239 -15.64 -13.56 -6.13
CA SER A 239 -15.68 -13.14 -4.73
C SER A 239 -14.33 -13.32 -4.02
N ALA A 240 -13.52 -14.29 -4.39
CA ALA A 240 -12.17 -14.46 -3.85
C ALA A 240 -11.26 -13.28 -4.23
N ILE A 241 -11.32 -12.79 -5.47
CA ILE A 241 -10.58 -11.60 -5.94
C ILE A 241 -11.13 -10.35 -5.27
N MET A 242 -12.46 -10.21 -5.19
CA MET A 242 -13.12 -9.09 -4.52
C MET A 242 -12.73 -8.98 -3.05
N ALA A 243 -12.72 -10.11 -2.33
CA ALA A 243 -12.32 -10.15 -0.92
C ALA A 243 -10.87 -9.68 -0.72
N LYS A 244 -9.96 -10.11 -1.59
CA LYS A 244 -8.57 -9.67 -1.54
C LYS A 244 -8.43 -8.16 -1.79
N LEU A 245 -9.13 -7.65 -2.79
CA LEU A 245 -9.10 -6.22 -3.11
C LEU A 245 -9.73 -5.39 -1.98
N LEU A 246 -10.83 -5.85 -1.37
CA LEU A 246 -11.43 -5.18 -0.22
C LEU A 246 -10.52 -5.20 1.00
N ALA A 247 -9.84 -6.30 1.29
CA ALA A 247 -8.87 -6.39 2.39
C ALA A 247 -7.71 -5.39 2.20
N ASP A 248 -7.21 -5.24 0.98
CA ASP A 248 -6.18 -4.26 0.64
C ASP A 248 -6.68 -2.82 0.84
N ARG A 249 -7.90 -2.50 0.38
CA ARG A 249 -8.51 -1.18 0.61
C ARG A 249 -8.85 -0.92 2.06
N LEU A 250 -9.29 -1.93 2.80
CA LEU A 250 -9.53 -1.83 4.25
C LEU A 250 -8.24 -1.59 5.03
N THR A 251 -7.11 -2.16 4.60
CA THR A 251 -5.81 -1.90 5.23
C THR A 251 -5.41 -0.42 5.10
N GLU A 252 -5.59 0.18 3.91
CA GLU A 252 -5.34 1.61 3.69
C GLU A 252 -6.32 2.48 4.50
N ALA A 253 -7.60 2.12 4.50
CA ALA A 253 -8.64 2.80 5.27
C ALA A 253 -8.37 2.75 6.78
N PHE A 254 -7.98 1.59 7.28
CA PHE A 254 -7.57 1.40 8.67
C PHE A 254 -6.36 2.28 9.02
N ALA A 255 -5.39 2.38 8.12
CA ALA A 255 -4.24 3.26 8.32
C ALA A 255 -4.64 4.75 8.37
N GLU A 256 -5.64 5.19 7.59
CA GLU A 256 -6.19 6.55 7.71
C GLU A 256 -6.92 6.76 9.06
N ALA A 257 -7.76 5.82 9.47
CA ALA A 257 -8.48 5.88 10.75
C ALA A 257 -7.49 5.94 11.93
N VAL A 258 -6.46 5.07 11.93
CA VAL A 258 -5.41 5.09 12.96
C VAL A 258 -4.60 6.39 12.90
N HIS A 259 -4.28 6.91 11.71
CA HIS A 259 -3.58 8.19 11.61
C HIS A 259 -4.42 9.35 12.17
N ALA A 260 -5.74 9.38 11.93
CA ALA A 260 -6.63 10.35 12.54
C ALA A 260 -6.63 10.24 14.07
N PHE A 261 -6.70 9.03 14.61
CA PHE A 261 -6.58 8.78 16.05
C PHE A 261 -5.23 9.27 16.60
N MET A 262 -4.12 8.97 15.92
CA MET A 262 -2.78 9.39 16.34
C MET A 262 -2.65 10.91 16.38
N ARG A 263 -3.17 11.63 15.40
CA ARG A 263 -3.13 13.11 15.35
C ARG A 263 -3.92 13.75 16.49
N ARG A 264 -5.09 13.18 16.82
CA ARG A 264 -6.02 13.76 17.79
C ARG A 264 -5.76 13.33 19.22
N GLU A 265 -5.68 12.02 19.43
CA GLU A 265 -5.66 11.43 20.78
C GLU A 265 -4.23 11.21 21.31
N MET A 266 -3.31 10.82 20.44
CA MET A 266 -1.95 10.53 20.88
C MET A 266 -1.04 11.76 20.81
N TRP A 267 -1.01 12.47 19.68
CA TRP A 267 -0.27 13.73 19.57
C TRP A 267 -1.03 14.94 20.11
N GLY A 268 -2.32 15.03 19.81
CA GLY A 268 -3.18 16.14 20.26
C GLY A 268 -3.03 17.45 19.48
N TYR A 269 -2.33 17.45 18.33
CA TYR A 269 -2.15 18.68 17.55
C TYR A 269 -3.32 18.99 16.61
N GLU A 270 -4.15 18.02 16.27
CA GLU A 270 -5.35 18.23 15.49
C GLU A 270 -6.51 18.61 16.42
N THR A 271 -6.69 19.91 16.60
CA THR A 271 -7.76 20.47 17.43
C THR A 271 -8.91 21.01 16.57
N GLY A 272 -10.12 21.03 17.13
CA GLY A 272 -11.32 21.54 16.42
C GLY A 272 -12.07 20.47 15.64
N THR A 273 -12.77 20.88 14.55
CA THR A 273 -13.54 19.97 13.71
C THR A 273 -12.60 19.06 12.92
N PRO A 274 -12.72 17.72 13.04
CA PRO A 274 -11.87 16.82 12.28
C PRO A 274 -12.17 16.90 10.79
N PRO A 275 -11.17 16.60 9.93
CA PRO A 275 -11.42 16.39 8.51
C PRO A 275 -12.48 15.31 8.29
N THR A 276 -13.33 15.51 7.28
CA THR A 276 -14.24 14.43 6.87
C THR A 276 -13.41 13.26 6.31
N PRO A 277 -13.97 12.03 6.27
CA PRO A 277 -13.26 10.90 5.64
C PRO A 277 -12.76 11.21 4.23
N GLU A 278 -13.55 11.90 3.41
CA GLU A 278 -13.16 12.29 2.04
C GLU A 278 -12.00 13.29 2.04
N GLN A 279 -11.95 14.20 3.01
CA GLN A 279 -10.84 15.13 3.18
C GLN A 279 -9.59 14.38 3.65
N ALA A 280 -9.74 13.43 4.58
CA ALA A 280 -8.65 12.61 5.09
C ALA A 280 -8.03 11.76 3.97
N VAL A 281 -8.83 11.06 3.18
CA VAL A 281 -8.37 10.27 2.02
C VAL A 281 -7.60 11.14 1.00
N ARG A 282 -7.93 12.43 0.90
CA ARG A 282 -7.19 13.41 0.06
C ARG A 282 -5.98 14.03 0.75
N GLY A 283 -5.62 13.59 1.95
CA GLY A 283 -4.50 14.13 2.72
C GLY A 283 -4.71 15.58 3.18
N GLN A 284 -5.97 16.05 3.32
CA GLN A 284 -6.31 17.40 3.74
C GLN A 284 -6.29 17.54 5.26
N TYR A 285 -5.15 17.29 5.86
CA TYR A 285 -4.89 17.40 7.29
C TYR A 285 -3.43 17.81 7.54
N ARG A 286 -3.14 18.28 8.74
CA ARG A 286 -1.78 18.52 9.19
C ARG A 286 -1.06 17.20 9.48
N GLY A 287 0.25 17.16 9.21
CA GLY A 287 1.08 15.98 9.40
C GLY A 287 1.15 15.09 8.16
N ARG A 288 2.01 14.08 8.23
CA ARG A 288 2.27 13.17 7.11
C ARG A 288 2.32 11.74 7.58
N ARG A 289 1.79 10.82 6.77
CA ARG A 289 1.93 9.37 6.92
C ARG A 289 2.62 8.80 5.70
N MET A 290 3.72 8.07 5.92
CA MET A 290 4.54 7.49 4.88
C MET A 290 4.70 5.99 5.14
N ALA A 291 4.41 5.16 4.14
CA ALA A 291 4.64 3.72 4.20
C ALA A 291 5.97 3.34 3.51
N PHE A 292 6.65 2.32 4.04
CA PHE A 292 7.84 1.76 3.40
C PHE A 292 7.48 1.01 2.10
N GLY A 293 8.34 1.15 1.09
CA GLY A 293 8.13 0.62 -0.25
C GLY A 293 7.59 1.66 -1.25
N TYR A 294 7.18 2.84 -0.77
CA TYR A 294 6.82 3.97 -1.61
C TYR A 294 8.04 4.83 -1.97
N PRO A 295 7.95 5.68 -3.02
CA PRO A 295 9.11 6.44 -3.53
C PRO A 295 9.86 7.27 -2.49
N ALA A 296 9.18 7.78 -1.46
CA ALA A 296 9.82 8.56 -0.39
C ALA A 296 10.64 7.69 0.59
N SER A 297 10.32 6.41 0.71
CA SER A 297 11.04 5.44 1.54
C SER A 297 10.98 4.04 0.92
N PRO A 298 11.72 3.79 -0.17
CA PRO A 298 11.64 2.55 -0.94
C PRO A 298 12.31 1.35 -0.26
N ASP A 299 13.12 1.57 0.78
CA ASP A 299 13.85 0.51 1.47
C ASP A 299 12.93 -0.27 2.42
N HIS A 300 12.58 -1.49 2.01
CA HIS A 300 11.76 -2.40 2.80
C HIS A 300 12.45 -2.91 4.06
N SER A 301 13.80 -2.90 4.13
CA SER A 301 14.55 -3.41 5.29
C SER A 301 14.31 -2.61 6.56
N LEU A 302 13.96 -1.31 6.42
CA LEU A 302 13.63 -0.43 7.54
C LEU A 302 12.40 -0.90 8.33
N LYS A 303 11.54 -1.73 7.73
CA LYS A 303 10.42 -2.35 8.46
C LYS A 303 10.88 -3.14 9.66
N ARG A 304 12.08 -3.76 9.63
CA ARG A 304 12.61 -4.52 10.77
C ARG A 304 12.76 -3.63 12.01
N GLU A 305 13.28 -2.42 11.84
CA GLU A 305 13.45 -1.50 12.96
C GLU A 305 12.11 -1.06 13.57
N VAL A 306 11.10 -0.81 12.71
CA VAL A 306 9.75 -0.45 13.17
C VAL A 306 9.05 -1.65 13.81
N PHE A 307 9.19 -2.86 13.25
CA PHE A 307 8.67 -4.09 13.85
C PHE A 307 9.21 -4.32 15.26
N ASP A 308 10.51 -4.08 15.45
CA ASP A 308 11.14 -4.21 16.76
C ASP A 308 10.68 -3.11 17.73
N LEU A 309 10.62 -1.82 17.29
CA LEU A 309 10.14 -0.70 18.10
C LEU A 309 8.72 -0.94 18.63
N LEU A 310 7.85 -1.41 17.75
CA LEU A 310 6.45 -1.66 18.03
C LEU A 310 6.20 -3.06 18.63
N SER A 311 7.20 -3.96 18.61
CA SER A 311 7.03 -5.39 18.95
C SER A 311 5.91 -6.05 18.16
N VAL A 312 5.86 -5.79 16.85
CA VAL A 312 4.75 -6.16 15.96
C VAL A 312 4.47 -7.66 15.97
N GLU A 313 5.50 -8.49 15.82
CA GLU A 313 5.36 -9.95 15.76
C GLU A 313 4.68 -10.52 17.04
N MET A 314 5.03 -9.95 18.19
CA MET A 314 4.49 -10.40 19.47
C MET A 314 3.06 -9.90 19.73
N THR A 315 2.72 -8.71 19.25
CA THR A 315 1.43 -8.08 19.55
C THR A 315 0.35 -8.37 18.54
N THR A 316 0.73 -8.64 17.28
CA THR A 316 -0.23 -8.80 16.18
C THR A 316 -0.10 -10.14 15.44
N GLY A 317 1.01 -10.86 15.65
CA GLY A 317 1.32 -12.06 14.88
C GLY A 317 1.78 -11.81 13.43
N MET A 318 1.74 -10.56 12.93
CA MET A 318 2.34 -10.23 11.64
C MET A 318 3.84 -10.54 11.65
N LYS A 319 4.37 -11.04 10.53
CA LYS A 319 5.79 -11.40 10.37
C LYS A 319 6.41 -10.73 9.17
N LEU A 320 7.73 -10.59 9.18
CA LEU A 320 8.49 -10.22 8.00
C LEU A 320 9.11 -11.46 7.35
N THR A 321 8.94 -11.58 6.04
CA THR A 321 9.65 -12.56 5.23
C THR A 321 11.13 -12.21 5.12
N GLU A 322 11.94 -13.09 4.52
CA GLU A 322 13.37 -12.84 4.26
C GLU A 322 13.61 -11.58 3.41
N ASN A 323 12.66 -11.21 2.55
CA ASN A 323 12.71 -10.02 1.71
C ASN A 323 11.95 -8.82 2.32
N TYR A 324 11.69 -8.83 3.62
CA TYR A 324 10.98 -7.78 4.35
C TYR A 324 9.57 -7.49 3.84
N MET A 325 8.91 -8.47 3.21
CA MET A 325 7.47 -8.40 2.95
C MET A 325 6.72 -8.81 4.21
N ILE A 326 5.57 -8.18 4.44
CA ILE A 326 4.74 -8.49 5.61
C ILE A 326 3.83 -9.68 5.28
N ASP A 327 3.66 -10.60 6.24
CA ASP A 327 2.69 -11.67 6.20
C ASP A 327 1.70 -11.48 7.37
N PRO A 328 0.37 -11.37 7.11
CA PRO A 328 -0.31 -11.42 5.80
C PRO A 328 0.03 -10.25 4.87
N GLY A 329 -0.14 -10.45 3.55
CA GLY A 329 0.31 -9.51 2.51
C GLY A 329 -0.46 -8.19 2.47
N GLU A 330 -1.73 -8.19 2.88
CA GLU A 330 -2.58 -7.00 2.99
C GLU A 330 -2.25 -6.27 4.29
N ALA A 331 -1.09 -5.62 4.30
CA ALA A 331 -0.54 -4.95 5.48
C ALA A 331 0.30 -3.73 5.10
N LEU A 332 0.32 -2.75 5.98
CA LEU A 332 1.11 -1.53 5.87
C LEU A 332 2.01 -1.35 7.09
N CYS A 333 3.22 -0.84 6.86
CA CYS A 333 4.15 -0.43 7.90
C CYS A 333 4.83 0.87 7.47
N GLY A 334 4.96 1.82 8.39
CA GLY A 334 5.53 3.12 8.05
C GLY A 334 5.70 4.06 9.23
N LEU A 335 5.86 5.33 8.87
CA LEU A 335 6.16 6.43 9.76
C LEU A 335 5.08 7.51 9.69
N MET A 336 4.93 8.28 10.79
CA MET A 336 4.05 9.45 10.89
C MET A 336 4.85 10.63 11.44
N PHE A 337 4.60 11.80 10.85
CA PHE A 337 5.26 13.06 11.19
C PHE A 337 4.20 14.10 11.53
N ALA A 338 4.43 14.89 12.58
CA ALA A 338 3.53 15.97 13.00
C ALA A 338 3.79 17.28 12.26
N ASP A 339 4.86 17.35 11.46
CA ASP A 339 5.20 18.54 10.66
C ASP A 339 4.05 18.92 9.72
N ALA A 340 3.80 20.21 9.63
CA ALA A 340 2.63 20.76 8.96
C ALA A 340 2.82 20.98 7.46
N ASP A 341 4.06 21.24 7.00
CA ASP A 341 4.30 21.85 5.68
C ASP A 341 5.24 21.04 4.78
#